data_769460a0521e0ed80191775bd16330f7
#
_entry.id   769460a0521e0ed80191775bd16330f7
#
_cell.length_a   1.000
_cell.length_b   1.000
_cell.length_c   1.000
_cell.angle_alpha   90.00
_cell.angle_beta   90.00
_cell.angle_gamma   90.00
#
_symmetry.space_group_name_H-M   'P 1'
#
loop_
_entity.id
_entity.type
_entity.pdbx_description
1 polymer ?
#
loop_
_entity_poly.entity_id
_entity_poly.type
_entity_poly.pdbx_seq_one_letter_code
_entity_poly.pdbx_strand_id
1 'polypeptide(L)'
;FGSDYWASFLEKNNTATNKEWSEKFGSETEVSYLEENGMLNIVPNVNLVLPIDTTDIALIRSQCGDQVKATSWQAIFASDDAEFDQMWDEMCVTLEGLGWDQLVEFDTDKYQAVVDAREAAVAE
;
A
#
# COMPACT_ATOMS: atom_id res chain seq x y z
N PHE A 1 -0.81 -9.67 -21.64
CA PHE A 1 -2.15 -9.49 -22.23
C PHE A 1 -2.96 -10.75 -21.91
N GLY A 2 -3.88 -10.66 -20.93
CA GLY A 2 -4.74 -11.78 -20.55
C GLY A 2 -5.82 -12.00 -21.62
N SER A 3 -6.13 -13.27 -21.92
CA SER A 3 -7.24 -13.64 -22.81
C SER A 3 -8.60 -13.14 -22.28
N ASP A 4 -8.66 -12.82 -21.00
CA ASP A 4 -9.87 -12.38 -20.28
C ASP A 4 -10.43 -11.03 -20.78
N TYR A 5 -9.61 -10.26 -21.51
CA TYR A 5 -9.99 -8.98 -22.12
C TYR A 5 -10.35 -9.09 -23.61
N TRP A 6 -10.30 -10.29 -24.19
CA TRP A 6 -10.66 -10.46 -25.61
C TRP A 6 -12.18 -10.48 -25.77
N ALA A 7 -12.68 -9.71 -26.73
CA ALA A 7 -14.13 -9.62 -26.98
C ALA A 7 -14.78 -10.99 -27.16
N SER A 8 -14.13 -11.93 -27.88
CA SER A 8 -14.62 -13.29 -28.07
C SER A 8 -14.67 -14.13 -26.77
N PHE A 9 -13.80 -13.85 -25.81
CA PHE A 9 -13.79 -14.49 -24.52
C PHE A 9 -14.89 -13.90 -23.61
N LEU A 10 -15.02 -12.59 -23.59
CA LEU A 10 -16.07 -11.88 -22.86
C LEU A 10 -17.46 -12.30 -23.36
N GLU A 11 -17.67 -12.35 -24.67
CA GLU A 11 -18.94 -12.78 -25.27
C GLU A 11 -19.31 -14.22 -24.87
N LYS A 12 -18.33 -15.14 -24.92
CA LYS A 12 -18.53 -16.54 -24.56
C LYS A 12 -18.82 -16.75 -23.07
N ASN A 13 -18.25 -15.94 -22.22
CA ASN A 13 -18.37 -16.04 -20.76
C ASN A 13 -19.38 -15.04 -20.16
N ASN A 14 -20.13 -14.35 -20.99
CA ASN A 14 -21.10 -13.36 -20.55
C ASN A 14 -22.29 -14.05 -19.85
N THR A 15 -22.35 -13.91 -18.53
CA THR A 15 -23.40 -14.45 -17.69
C THR A 15 -24.68 -13.62 -17.76
N ALA A 16 -25.81 -14.17 -17.29
CA ALA A 16 -27.06 -13.41 -17.19
C ALA A 16 -26.88 -12.15 -16.29
N THR A 17 -26.13 -12.27 -15.21
CA THR A 17 -25.82 -11.17 -14.29
C THR A 17 -25.02 -10.07 -14.99
N ASN A 18 -24.03 -10.43 -15.82
CA ASN A 18 -23.23 -9.45 -16.56
C ASN A 18 -24.10 -8.70 -17.59
N LYS A 19 -25.06 -9.39 -18.22
CA LYS A 19 -26.00 -8.75 -19.16
C LYS A 19 -26.91 -7.77 -18.45
N GLU A 20 -27.52 -8.15 -17.34
CA GLU A 20 -28.34 -7.26 -16.52
C GLU A 20 -27.55 -6.05 -16.03
N TRP A 21 -26.27 -6.28 -15.65
CA TRP A 21 -25.37 -5.21 -15.24
C TRP A 21 -25.11 -4.23 -16.41
N SER A 22 -24.74 -4.74 -17.59
CA SER A 22 -24.51 -3.91 -18.78
C SER A 22 -25.75 -3.13 -19.21
N GLU A 23 -26.91 -3.74 -19.17
CA GLU A 23 -28.18 -3.06 -19.48
C GLU A 23 -28.50 -1.95 -18.48
N LYS A 24 -28.20 -2.18 -17.19
CA LYS A 24 -28.47 -1.22 -16.13
C LYS A 24 -27.54 -0.01 -16.14
N PHE A 25 -26.26 -0.24 -16.40
CA PHE A 25 -25.20 0.78 -16.29
C PHE A 25 -24.73 1.33 -17.63
N GLY A 26 -25.12 0.72 -18.75
CA GLY A 26 -24.80 1.18 -20.11
C GLY A 26 -23.37 0.93 -20.55
N SER A 27 -22.60 0.11 -19.81
CA SER A 27 -21.21 -0.21 -20.11
C SER A 27 -21.00 -1.72 -20.12
N GLU A 28 -20.03 -2.20 -20.91
CA GLU A 28 -19.79 -3.66 -21.05
C GLU A 28 -19.16 -4.28 -19.79
N THR A 29 -18.34 -3.52 -19.08
CA THR A 29 -17.66 -3.97 -17.87
C THR A 29 -17.64 -2.89 -16.80
N GLU A 30 -17.38 -3.29 -15.55
CA GLU A 30 -17.22 -2.36 -14.41
C GLU A 30 -16.07 -1.38 -14.66
N VAL A 31 -14.98 -1.84 -15.27
CA VAL A 31 -13.82 -1.00 -15.58
C VAL A 31 -14.17 0.05 -16.62
N SER A 32 -14.87 -0.34 -17.69
CA SER A 32 -15.35 0.61 -18.72
C SER A 32 -16.30 1.66 -18.13
N TYR A 33 -17.20 1.25 -17.24
CA TYR A 33 -18.09 2.16 -16.54
C TYR A 33 -17.34 3.19 -15.70
N LEU A 34 -16.32 2.75 -14.94
CA LEU A 34 -15.49 3.65 -14.13
C LEU A 34 -14.68 4.63 -14.99
N GLU A 35 -14.16 4.15 -16.12
CA GLU A 35 -13.38 4.97 -17.06
C GLU A 35 -14.28 6.02 -17.72
N GLU A 36 -15.43 5.64 -18.28
CA GLU A 36 -16.40 6.51 -18.94
C GLU A 36 -16.97 7.58 -18.00
N ASN A 37 -17.06 7.29 -16.71
CA ASN A 37 -17.54 8.23 -15.69
C ASN A 37 -16.39 9.02 -15.00
N GLY A 38 -15.15 8.89 -15.45
CA GLY A 38 -14.01 9.60 -14.88
C GLY A 38 -13.68 9.20 -13.43
N MET A 39 -14.09 8.01 -13.02
CA MET A 39 -13.85 7.47 -11.67
C MET A 39 -12.56 6.65 -11.60
N LEU A 40 -11.92 6.39 -12.73
CA LEU A 40 -10.68 5.65 -12.82
C LEU A 40 -9.50 6.61 -12.96
N ASN A 41 -8.59 6.59 -12.00
CA ASN A 41 -7.33 7.31 -12.09
C ASN A 41 -6.23 6.34 -12.54
N ILE A 42 -5.86 6.42 -13.83
CA ILE A 42 -4.80 5.59 -14.40
C ILE A 42 -3.47 6.26 -14.10
N VAL A 43 -2.70 5.71 -13.17
CA VAL A 43 -1.35 6.17 -12.87
C VAL A 43 -0.35 5.39 -13.71
N PRO A 44 0.45 6.07 -14.55
CA PRO A 44 1.49 5.41 -15.34
C PRO A 44 2.45 4.61 -14.47
N ASN A 45 2.89 3.46 -14.98
CA ASN A 45 3.94 2.69 -14.30
C ASN A 45 5.29 3.41 -14.48
N VAL A 46 5.83 3.93 -13.39
CA VAL A 46 7.12 4.64 -13.41
C VAL A 46 8.22 3.68 -12.95
N ASN A 47 9.16 3.40 -13.83
CA ASN A 47 10.35 2.62 -13.49
C ASN A 47 11.36 3.51 -12.74
N LEU A 48 11.21 3.61 -11.44
CA LEU A 48 12.12 4.32 -10.57
C LEU A 48 13.02 3.33 -9.83
N VAL A 49 14.34 3.53 -9.91
CA VAL A 49 15.30 2.78 -9.10
C VAL A 49 15.33 3.39 -7.71
N LEU A 50 14.70 2.72 -6.77
CA LEU A 50 14.69 3.17 -5.38
C LEU A 50 16.00 2.82 -4.66
N PRO A 51 16.46 3.68 -3.73
CA PRO A 51 17.61 3.35 -2.90
C PRO A 51 17.31 2.10 -2.06
N ILE A 52 18.31 1.23 -1.99
CA ILE A 52 18.29 0.07 -1.09
C ILE A 52 18.76 0.49 0.30
N ASP A 53 18.29 -0.22 1.31
CA ASP A 53 18.72 0.03 2.68
C ASP A 53 20.25 -0.09 2.78
N THR A 54 20.89 0.92 3.37
CA THR A 54 22.28 0.80 3.79
C THR A 54 22.39 -0.20 4.94
N THR A 55 23.61 -0.65 5.27
CA THR A 55 23.81 -1.61 6.37
C THR A 55 23.23 -1.08 7.69
N ASP A 56 23.40 0.22 7.95
CA ASP A 56 22.90 0.86 9.18
C ASP A 56 21.37 0.94 9.19
N ILE A 57 20.75 1.36 8.10
CA ILE A 57 19.29 1.39 7.97
C ILE A 57 18.68 -0.02 8.08
N ALA A 58 19.29 -1.02 7.47
CA ALA A 58 18.83 -2.41 7.58
C ALA A 58 18.91 -2.93 9.02
N LEU A 59 19.96 -2.56 9.76
CA LEU A 59 20.09 -2.91 11.18
C LEU A 59 19.02 -2.24 12.03
N ILE A 60 18.83 -0.91 11.88
CA ILE A 60 17.78 -0.16 12.60
C ILE A 60 16.41 -0.78 12.29
N ARG A 61 16.11 -1.03 11.02
CA ARG A 61 14.84 -1.65 10.60
C ARG A 61 14.59 -2.99 11.26
N SER A 62 15.62 -3.84 11.33
CA SER A 62 15.51 -5.15 11.99
C SER A 62 15.27 -5.01 13.48
N GLN A 63 16.03 -4.17 14.18
CA GLN A 63 15.91 -3.96 15.62
C GLN A 63 14.56 -3.35 16.00
N CYS A 64 14.11 -2.33 15.28
CA CYS A 64 12.79 -1.73 15.49
C CYS A 64 11.66 -2.74 15.22
N GLY A 65 11.76 -3.51 14.13
CA GLY A 65 10.78 -4.53 13.81
C GLY A 65 10.67 -5.63 14.86
N ASP A 66 11.79 -6.07 15.41
CA ASP A 66 11.82 -7.07 16.50
C ASP A 66 11.23 -6.51 17.80
N GLN A 67 11.53 -5.25 18.13
CA GLN A 67 10.97 -4.56 19.29
C GLN A 67 9.44 -4.43 19.19
N VAL A 68 8.95 -3.91 18.05
CA VAL A 68 7.50 -3.79 17.81
C VAL A 68 6.82 -5.14 17.92
N LYS A 69 7.38 -6.18 17.30
CA LYS A 69 6.83 -7.53 17.36
C LYS A 69 6.76 -8.06 18.78
N ALA A 70 7.86 -7.94 19.53
CA ALA A 70 7.93 -8.43 20.91
C ALA A 70 6.91 -7.73 21.81
N THR A 71 6.85 -6.39 21.75
CA THR A 71 5.91 -5.62 22.57
C THR A 71 4.46 -5.85 22.17
N SER A 72 4.17 -5.97 20.87
CA SER A 72 2.80 -6.27 20.40
C SER A 72 2.28 -7.59 20.95
N TRP A 73 3.13 -8.63 21.02
CA TRP A 73 2.76 -9.90 21.66
C TRP A 73 2.55 -9.78 23.15
N GLN A 74 3.37 -8.99 23.85
CA GLN A 74 3.22 -8.77 25.29
C GLN A 74 1.96 -7.97 25.61
N ALA A 75 1.67 -6.93 24.82
CA ALA A 75 0.51 -6.05 25.00
C ALA A 75 -0.84 -6.79 24.90
N ILE A 76 -0.92 -7.91 24.17
CA ILE A 76 -2.13 -8.76 24.11
C ILE A 76 -2.49 -9.32 25.50
N PHE A 77 -1.52 -9.46 26.39
CA PHE A 77 -1.69 -10.01 27.73
C PHE A 77 -1.71 -8.94 28.83
N ALA A 78 -1.79 -7.66 28.47
CA ALA A 78 -1.96 -6.58 29.43
C ALA A 78 -3.22 -6.81 30.28
N SER A 79 -3.11 -6.59 31.57
CA SER A 79 -4.21 -6.82 32.51
C SER A 79 -5.30 -5.75 32.45
N ASP A 80 -4.93 -4.55 32.01
CA ASP A 80 -5.81 -3.39 31.84
C ASP A 80 -5.21 -2.38 30.84
N ASP A 81 -5.97 -1.32 30.56
CA ASP A 81 -5.58 -0.27 29.62
C ASP A 81 -4.33 0.50 30.10
N ALA A 82 -4.16 0.67 31.41
CA ALA A 82 -3.02 1.39 31.94
C ALA A 82 -1.70 0.63 31.73
N GLU A 83 -1.71 -0.68 31.89
CA GLU A 83 -0.56 -1.53 31.61
C GLU A 83 -0.26 -1.55 30.09
N PHE A 84 -1.30 -1.60 29.25
CA PHE A 84 -1.15 -1.49 27.80
C PHE A 84 -0.50 -0.16 27.38
N ASP A 85 -1.02 0.95 27.89
CA ASP A 85 -0.50 2.29 27.59
C ASP A 85 0.96 2.44 28.05
N GLN A 86 1.30 1.93 29.21
CA GLN A 86 2.68 1.92 29.68
C GLN A 86 3.61 1.13 28.74
N MET A 87 3.21 -0.07 28.34
CA MET A 87 3.99 -0.89 27.38
C MET A 87 4.18 -0.17 26.06
N TRP A 88 3.15 0.52 25.57
CA TRP A 88 3.21 1.32 24.35
C TRP A 88 4.20 2.47 24.47
N ASP A 89 4.12 3.25 25.52
CA ASP A 89 5.01 4.39 25.75
C ASP A 89 6.48 3.94 25.89
N GLU A 90 6.74 2.87 26.64
CA GLU A 90 8.09 2.29 26.78
C GLU A 90 8.63 1.78 25.42
N MET A 91 7.77 1.20 24.58
CA MET A 91 8.14 0.80 23.23
C MET A 91 8.54 2.01 22.38
N CYS A 92 7.75 3.08 22.39
CA CYS A 92 8.05 4.30 21.64
C CYS A 92 9.40 4.89 22.03
N VAL A 93 9.69 5.02 23.33
CA VAL A 93 10.99 5.49 23.84
C VAL A 93 12.13 4.57 23.38
N THR A 94 11.91 3.27 23.39
CA THR A 94 12.91 2.30 22.92
C THR A 94 13.18 2.45 21.42
N LEU A 95 12.15 2.61 20.60
CA LEU A 95 12.26 2.79 19.15
C LEU A 95 13.02 4.07 18.80
N GLU A 96 12.75 5.17 19.49
CA GLU A 96 13.52 6.41 19.35
C GLU A 96 15.01 6.19 19.62
N GLY A 97 15.33 5.48 20.71
CA GLY A 97 16.71 5.12 21.06
C GLY A 97 17.40 4.19 20.04
N LEU A 98 16.64 3.40 19.29
CA LEU A 98 17.14 2.53 18.23
C LEU A 98 17.34 3.25 16.89
N GLY A 99 16.93 4.51 16.75
CA GLY A 99 17.07 5.31 15.53
C GLY A 99 15.83 5.30 14.62
N TRP A 100 14.65 5.14 15.19
CA TRP A 100 13.38 5.15 14.47
C TRP A 100 13.23 6.38 13.55
N ASP A 101 13.64 7.57 14.02
CA ASP A 101 13.54 8.80 13.25
C ASP A 101 14.38 8.75 11.95
N GLN A 102 15.57 8.15 12.01
CA GLN A 102 16.41 7.97 10.82
C GLN A 102 15.78 7.01 9.81
N LEU A 103 15.08 5.98 10.30
CA LEU A 103 14.36 5.04 9.46
C LEU A 103 13.17 5.72 8.78
N VAL A 104 12.40 6.52 9.52
CA VAL A 104 11.25 7.28 9.00
C VAL A 104 11.70 8.30 7.96
N GLU A 105 12.78 9.05 8.21
CA GLU A 105 13.36 10.00 7.26
C GLU A 105 13.77 9.30 5.97
N PHE A 106 14.54 8.22 6.06
CA PHE A 106 14.96 7.43 4.90
C PHE A 106 13.79 6.90 4.08
N ASP A 107 12.77 6.32 4.73
CA ASP A 107 11.61 5.78 4.04
C ASP A 107 10.73 6.90 3.45
N THR A 108 10.60 8.03 4.14
CA THR A 108 9.87 9.19 3.64
C THR A 108 10.48 9.72 2.36
N ASP A 109 11.79 9.97 2.34
CA ASP A 109 12.51 10.45 1.17
C ASP A 109 12.42 9.46 0.00
N LYS A 110 12.59 8.17 0.31
CA LYS A 110 12.48 7.08 -0.67
C LYS A 110 11.11 7.04 -1.35
N TYR A 111 10.04 7.14 -0.58
CA TYR A 111 8.69 7.07 -1.12
C TYR A 111 8.18 8.40 -1.68
N GLN A 112 8.68 9.53 -1.18
CA GLN A 112 8.40 10.84 -1.80
C GLN A 112 8.91 10.89 -3.24
N ALA A 113 10.08 10.35 -3.52
CA ALA A 113 10.60 10.23 -4.88
C ALA A 113 9.68 9.42 -5.82
N VAL A 114 8.96 8.42 -5.29
CA VAL A 114 7.95 7.66 -6.07
C VAL A 114 6.73 8.52 -6.37
N VAL A 115 6.26 9.28 -5.38
CA VAL A 115 5.11 10.19 -5.55
C VAL A 115 5.44 11.24 -6.61
N ASP A 116 6.58 11.92 -6.46
CA ASP A 116 7.02 12.97 -7.38
C ASP A 116 7.15 12.46 -8.82
N ALA A 117 7.72 11.26 -8.99
CA ALA A 117 7.87 10.65 -10.31
C ALA A 117 6.52 10.28 -10.95
N ARG A 118 5.54 9.84 -10.14
CA ARG A 118 4.18 9.55 -10.61
C ARG A 118 3.41 10.82 -10.96
N GLU A 119 3.53 11.86 -10.15
CA GLU A 119 2.91 13.16 -10.44
C GLU A 119 3.46 13.77 -11.72
N ALA A 120 4.78 13.70 -11.93
CA ALA A 120 5.40 14.15 -13.18
C ALA A 120 4.90 13.37 -14.40
N ALA A 121 4.72 12.06 -14.27
CA ALA A 121 4.23 11.22 -15.37
C ALA A 121 2.74 11.42 -15.70
N VAL A 122 1.95 11.93 -14.77
CA VAL A 122 0.53 12.29 -15.01
C VAL A 122 0.39 13.68 -15.62
N ALA A 123 1.39 14.56 -15.41
CA ALA A 123 1.38 15.93 -15.92
C ALA A 123 1.79 16.06 -17.40
N GLU A 124 2.36 15.00 -18.00
CA GLU A 124 2.67 14.91 -19.44
C GLU A 124 1.46 14.44 -20.23
#